data_edc5546624afcc68f02ddbe15ee0b45e
#
_entry.id   edc5546624afcc68f02ddbe15ee0b45e
#
_cell.length_a   1.000
_cell.length_b   1.000
_cell.length_c   1.000
_cell.angle_alpha   90.00
_cell.angle_beta   90.00
_cell.angle_gamma   90.00
#
_symmetry.space_group_name_H-M   'P 1'
#
loop_
_entity.id
_entity.type
_entity.pdbx_description
1 polymer ?
#
loop_
_entity_poly.entity_id
_entity_poly.type
_entity_poly.pdbx_seq_one_letter_code
_entity_poly.pdbx_strand_id
1 'polypeptide(L)'
;LSGVAQQVAPFRSGDRVAFVGNSITDGGHYHSYIWLYYMTRFPEMRMQMFNCGVGGDTALEILRRIDHDVFAKKPTVLTLTFGMNDSGYFEYNGDNPQAFADSKVSESRHNFLEIEKKLKAHPSVRKVMIGTSPYDQTSRFNNDIFRRKNDAMRRIIAFQDSAAQANNWEFLDFNAPMCAVNARFQAVDSTFTLCGNDRVHPDNDGHMFMAYLFLKAQGMAGKKVAEVSVDAARRKVLTADNCKVTGLKVKDGKVTFDYLARSLPYPLDTVAHGWGFTRPQSRITKIVPEFMKEMNSELLTVSGLSGNHLLTIDGEPIDTLTAGELAAGVNLADYRYIVRLWPS
;
A
#
# COMPACT_ATOMS: atom_id res chain seq x y z
N LEU A 1 -14.63 14.71 -10.34
CA LEU A 1 -13.86 13.69 -9.63
C LEU A 1 -14.58 13.46 -8.30
N SER A 2 -15.47 12.45 -8.24
CA SER A 2 -16.09 11.99 -7.01
C SER A 2 -14.98 11.43 -6.12
N GLY A 3 -14.73 12.08 -4.99
CA GLY A 3 -13.84 11.54 -3.97
C GLY A 3 -14.33 10.16 -3.57
N VAL A 4 -13.45 9.16 -3.68
CA VAL A 4 -13.73 7.84 -3.11
C VAL A 4 -13.93 8.06 -1.62
N ALA A 5 -15.11 7.71 -1.11
CA ALA A 5 -15.38 7.83 0.32
C ALA A 5 -14.29 7.06 1.10
N GLN A 6 -13.76 7.67 2.15
CA GLN A 6 -12.76 7.06 3.02
C GLN A 6 -13.36 5.77 3.61
N GLN A 7 -12.78 4.62 3.26
CA GLN A 7 -13.27 3.30 3.68
C GLN A 7 -12.59 2.82 4.97
N VAL A 8 -11.38 3.31 5.24
CA VAL A 8 -10.58 2.96 6.42
C VAL A 8 -10.10 4.26 7.06
N ALA A 9 -10.29 4.41 8.37
CA ALA A 9 -9.79 5.58 9.07
C ALA A 9 -8.26 5.58 9.13
N PRO A 10 -7.60 6.74 8.99
CA PRO A 10 -6.16 6.87 9.20
C PRO A 10 -5.73 6.35 10.57
N PHE A 11 -4.49 5.91 10.69
CA PHE A 11 -3.88 5.64 11.98
C PHE A 11 -3.61 6.95 12.72
N ARG A 12 -3.53 6.86 14.05
CA ARG A 12 -3.33 8.00 14.95
C ARG A 12 -2.12 7.77 15.83
N SER A 13 -1.59 8.84 16.37
CA SER A 13 -0.55 8.74 17.39
C SER A 13 -1.07 7.95 18.60
N GLY A 14 -0.27 6.99 19.07
CA GLY A 14 -0.66 6.05 20.12
C GLY A 14 -1.26 4.74 19.61
N ASP A 15 -1.59 4.63 18.33
CA ASP A 15 -2.12 3.38 17.79
C ASP A 15 -1.12 2.21 17.90
N ARG A 16 -1.68 1.07 18.24
CA ARG A 16 -1.05 -0.24 18.30
C ARG A 16 -1.76 -1.13 17.27
N VAL A 17 -1.19 -1.24 16.09
CA VAL A 17 -1.83 -1.89 14.93
C VAL A 17 -1.36 -3.33 14.81
N ALA A 18 -2.26 -4.29 14.96
CA ALA A 18 -1.97 -5.71 14.73
C ALA A 18 -2.44 -6.12 13.33
N PHE A 19 -1.53 -6.54 12.48
CA PHE A 19 -1.84 -7.13 11.18
C PHE A 19 -1.94 -8.64 11.31
N VAL A 20 -3.17 -9.17 11.28
CA VAL A 20 -3.45 -10.59 11.46
C VAL A 20 -3.71 -11.23 10.10
N GLY A 21 -3.05 -12.34 9.82
CA GLY A 21 -3.18 -13.03 8.55
C GLY A 21 -2.35 -14.31 8.48
N ASN A 22 -2.15 -14.79 7.26
CA ASN A 22 -1.36 -15.97 6.93
C ASN A 22 0.06 -15.61 6.45
N SER A 23 0.69 -16.46 5.61
CA SER A 23 2.03 -16.25 5.04
C SER A 23 2.19 -14.92 4.30
N ILE A 24 1.14 -14.41 3.66
CA ILE A 24 1.18 -13.13 2.93
C ILE A 24 1.39 -11.96 3.90
N THR A 25 0.83 -12.05 5.11
CA THR A 25 1.08 -11.08 6.19
C THR A 25 2.38 -11.38 6.93
N ASP A 26 2.66 -12.66 7.22
CA ASP A 26 3.88 -13.13 7.91
C ASP A 26 5.16 -12.67 7.21
N GLY A 27 5.18 -12.69 5.86
CA GLY A 27 6.29 -12.19 5.05
C GLY A 27 6.67 -10.73 5.28
N GLY A 28 5.83 -9.94 5.91
CA GLY A 28 6.19 -8.63 6.45
C GLY A 28 6.21 -7.48 5.44
N HIS A 29 5.77 -7.66 4.20
CA HIS A 29 5.98 -6.65 3.15
C HIS A 29 4.92 -5.55 3.12
N TYR A 30 3.65 -5.85 2.78
CA TYR A 30 2.67 -4.78 2.56
C TYR A 30 2.45 -3.88 3.78
N HIS A 31 2.39 -4.44 4.99
CA HIS A 31 2.21 -3.63 6.20
C HIS A 31 3.47 -2.86 6.59
N SER A 32 4.67 -3.35 6.28
CA SER A 32 5.91 -2.59 6.44
C SER A 32 5.96 -1.40 5.48
N TYR A 33 5.43 -1.56 4.26
CA TYR A 33 5.32 -0.46 3.30
C TYR A 33 4.31 0.61 3.78
N ILE A 34 3.19 0.18 4.37
CA ILE A 34 2.25 1.11 5.03
C ILE A 34 2.94 1.84 6.17
N TRP A 35 3.71 1.11 7.02
CA TRP A 35 4.43 1.72 8.13
C TRP A 35 5.47 2.72 7.67
N LEU A 36 6.27 2.38 6.67
CA LEU A 36 7.27 3.28 6.09
C LEU A 36 6.64 4.56 5.53
N TYR A 37 5.46 4.44 4.89
CA TYR A 37 4.70 5.62 4.47
C TYR A 37 4.37 6.53 5.66
N TYR A 38 3.85 5.96 6.75
CA TYR A 38 3.52 6.73 7.94
C TYR A 38 4.76 7.36 8.59
N MET A 39 5.86 6.63 8.67
CA MET A 39 7.12 7.13 9.23
C MET A 39 7.70 8.30 8.42
N THR A 40 7.62 8.23 7.10
CA THR A 40 8.14 9.29 6.22
C THR A 40 7.18 10.47 6.13
N ARG A 41 5.87 10.23 6.10
CA ARG A 41 4.86 11.27 5.93
C ARG A 41 4.51 11.99 7.23
N PHE A 42 4.52 11.29 8.35
CA PHE A 42 4.15 11.80 9.68
C PHE A 42 5.22 11.48 10.73
N PRO A 43 6.44 12.05 10.62
CA PRO A 43 7.59 11.66 11.45
C PRO A 43 7.38 11.91 12.95
N GLU A 44 6.47 12.81 13.32
CA GLU A 44 6.12 13.08 14.73
C GLU A 44 5.12 12.06 15.31
N MET A 45 4.48 11.24 14.46
CA MET A 45 3.51 10.25 14.90
C MET A 45 4.20 9.10 15.61
N ARG A 46 3.72 8.76 16.80
CA ARG A 46 4.20 7.62 17.60
C ARG A 46 3.16 6.51 17.53
N MET A 47 3.46 5.45 16.83
CA MET A 47 2.61 4.26 16.72
C MET A 47 3.45 2.99 16.68
N GLN A 48 2.83 1.85 16.95
CA GLN A 48 3.46 0.53 16.87
C GLN A 48 2.69 -0.33 15.87
N MET A 49 3.41 -1.11 15.09
CA MET A 49 2.83 -2.11 14.21
C MET A 49 3.34 -3.50 14.59
N PHE A 50 2.44 -4.47 14.62
CA PHE A 50 2.74 -5.86 14.94
C PHE A 50 2.41 -6.73 13.74
N ASN A 51 3.40 -7.49 13.28
CA ASN A 51 3.15 -8.59 12.39
C ASN A 51 2.57 -9.75 13.21
N CYS A 52 1.30 -10.06 12.97
CA CYS A 52 0.58 -11.19 13.54
C CYS A 52 0.15 -12.17 12.45
N GLY A 53 0.90 -12.23 11.35
CA GLY A 53 0.79 -13.26 10.33
C GLY A 53 1.47 -14.55 10.78
N VAL A 54 0.93 -15.69 10.37
CA VAL A 54 1.57 -17.01 10.53
C VAL A 54 1.36 -17.82 9.26
N GLY A 55 2.45 -18.35 8.70
CA GLY A 55 2.41 -19.13 7.47
C GLY A 55 1.44 -20.32 7.56
N GLY A 56 0.60 -20.49 6.53
CA GLY A 56 -0.37 -21.59 6.47
C GLY A 56 -1.69 -21.35 7.20
N ASP A 57 -1.83 -20.30 7.99
CA ASP A 57 -3.05 -20.05 8.77
C ASP A 57 -4.31 -19.98 7.91
N THR A 58 -5.34 -20.60 8.42
CA THR A 58 -6.75 -20.44 8.03
C THR A 58 -7.49 -19.70 9.15
N ALA A 59 -8.80 -19.47 8.98
CA ALA A 59 -9.65 -18.93 10.07
C ALA A 59 -9.57 -19.78 11.35
N LEU A 60 -9.39 -21.11 11.24
CA LEU A 60 -9.28 -22.00 12.39
C LEU A 60 -8.03 -21.75 13.23
N GLU A 61 -6.87 -21.64 12.59
CA GLU A 61 -5.60 -21.39 13.29
C GLU A 61 -5.61 -19.97 13.89
N ILE A 62 -6.11 -18.97 13.18
CA ILE A 62 -6.31 -17.63 13.71
C ILE A 62 -7.23 -17.66 14.95
N LEU A 63 -8.35 -18.38 14.89
CA LEU A 63 -9.27 -18.55 16.04
C LEU A 63 -8.56 -19.11 17.28
N ARG A 64 -7.67 -20.09 17.07
CA ARG A 64 -6.95 -20.78 18.17
C ARG A 64 -5.95 -19.87 18.86
N ARG A 65 -5.34 -18.91 18.13
CA ARG A 65 -4.23 -18.09 18.64
C ARG A 65 -4.59 -16.62 18.93
N ILE A 66 -5.74 -16.13 18.48
CA ILE A 66 -6.06 -14.69 18.49
C ILE A 66 -5.97 -14.06 19.90
N ASP A 67 -6.35 -14.79 20.96
CA ASP A 67 -6.34 -14.25 22.32
C ASP A 67 -4.90 -14.05 22.84
N HIS A 68 -4.06 -15.07 22.74
CA HIS A 68 -2.73 -15.07 23.33
C HIS A 68 -1.63 -14.51 22.40
N ASP A 69 -1.89 -14.43 21.10
CA ASP A 69 -0.94 -13.87 20.15
C ASP A 69 -1.31 -12.45 19.71
N VAL A 70 -2.59 -12.16 19.52
CA VAL A 70 -3.03 -10.85 19.01
C VAL A 70 -3.50 -9.93 20.14
N PHE A 71 -4.52 -10.35 20.92
CA PHE A 71 -5.05 -9.49 21.99
C PHE A 71 -4.08 -9.29 23.15
N ALA A 72 -3.17 -10.23 23.40
CA ALA A 72 -2.08 -10.04 24.37
C ALA A 72 -1.17 -8.85 24.04
N LYS A 73 -1.07 -8.45 22.78
CA LYS A 73 -0.33 -7.25 22.34
C LYS A 73 -1.09 -5.95 22.60
N LYS A 74 -2.32 -6.02 23.12
CA LYS A 74 -3.20 -4.87 23.45
C LYS A 74 -3.35 -3.93 22.25
N PRO A 75 -3.80 -4.41 21.07
CA PRO A 75 -3.97 -3.56 19.91
C PRO A 75 -5.09 -2.54 20.12
N THR A 76 -4.93 -1.34 19.52
CA THR A 76 -6.01 -0.36 19.36
C THR A 76 -6.71 -0.52 18.01
N VAL A 77 -5.97 -1.07 17.03
CA VAL A 77 -6.45 -1.39 15.69
C VAL A 77 -6.03 -2.81 15.35
N LEU A 78 -6.94 -3.59 14.82
CA LEU A 78 -6.72 -4.94 14.33
C LEU A 78 -7.16 -5.01 12.87
N THR A 79 -6.25 -5.40 11.99
CA THR A 79 -6.62 -5.80 10.62
C THR A 79 -6.67 -7.32 10.56
N LEU A 80 -7.66 -7.87 9.87
CA LEU A 80 -7.83 -9.32 9.73
C LEU A 80 -8.01 -9.70 8.28
N THR A 81 -7.15 -10.59 7.79
CA THR A 81 -7.25 -11.18 6.45
C THR A 81 -7.01 -12.68 6.49
N PHE A 82 -7.86 -13.44 5.82
CA PHE A 82 -7.75 -14.89 5.61
C PHE A 82 -8.52 -15.28 4.35
N GLY A 83 -8.42 -16.53 3.92
CA GLY A 83 -9.15 -17.05 2.76
C GLY A 83 -8.25 -17.79 1.77
N MET A 84 -6.97 -17.43 1.66
CA MET A 84 -6.05 -18.08 0.74
C MET A 84 -5.88 -19.59 1.07
N ASN A 85 -5.63 -19.92 2.33
CA ASN A 85 -5.48 -21.30 2.78
C ASN A 85 -6.83 -21.96 3.07
N ASP A 86 -7.79 -21.19 3.58
CA ASP A 86 -9.16 -21.66 3.84
C ASP A 86 -9.82 -22.27 2.62
N SER A 87 -9.56 -21.71 1.45
CA SER A 87 -10.17 -22.19 0.19
C SER A 87 -9.59 -23.50 -0.31
N GLY A 88 -8.48 -24.03 0.27
CA GLY A 88 -7.83 -25.26 -0.17
C GLY A 88 -7.07 -25.12 -1.49
N TYR A 89 -6.48 -26.21 -2.00
CA TYR A 89 -5.58 -26.17 -3.16
C TYR A 89 -5.83 -27.30 -4.16
N PHE A 90 -5.23 -28.46 -3.95
CA PHE A 90 -5.07 -29.53 -4.94
C PHE A 90 -6.39 -30.18 -5.39
N GLU A 91 -7.37 -30.22 -4.52
CA GLU A 91 -8.67 -30.86 -4.77
C GLU A 91 -9.52 -30.12 -5.82
N TYR A 92 -9.13 -28.91 -6.21
CA TYR A 92 -9.72 -28.21 -7.36
C TYR A 92 -9.44 -28.93 -8.70
N ASN A 93 -8.41 -29.77 -8.75
CA ASN A 93 -8.07 -30.58 -9.89
C ASN A 93 -8.67 -32.01 -9.81
N GLY A 94 -9.46 -32.30 -8.78
CA GLY A 94 -10.18 -33.57 -8.60
C GLY A 94 -11.54 -33.62 -9.31
N ASP A 95 -12.31 -34.67 -9.02
CA ASP A 95 -13.56 -34.98 -9.72
C ASP A 95 -14.72 -34.02 -9.37
N ASN A 96 -14.70 -33.40 -8.18
CA ASN A 96 -15.79 -32.56 -7.71
C ASN A 96 -15.31 -31.24 -7.06
N PRO A 97 -14.69 -30.35 -7.85
CA PRO A 97 -14.13 -29.10 -7.33
C PRO A 97 -15.18 -28.16 -6.74
N GLN A 98 -16.44 -28.25 -7.19
CA GLN A 98 -17.50 -27.39 -6.66
C GLN A 98 -17.90 -27.82 -5.24
N ALA A 99 -18.12 -29.10 -4.99
CA ALA A 99 -18.43 -29.60 -3.64
C ALA A 99 -17.29 -29.35 -2.66
N PHE A 100 -16.04 -29.48 -3.13
CA PHE A 100 -14.85 -29.11 -2.36
C PHE A 100 -14.88 -27.61 -1.97
N ALA A 101 -15.08 -26.71 -2.94
CA ALA A 101 -15.18 -25.28 -2.69
C ALA A 101 -16.31 -24.95 -1.69
N ASP A 102 -17.49 -25.58 -1.82
CA ASP A 102 -18.62 -25.37 -0.95
C ASP A 102 -18.31 -25.78 0.50
N SER A 103 -17.65 -26.93 0.67
CA SER A 103 -17.19 -27.42 1.96
C SER A 103 -16.18 -26.44 2.61
N LYS A 104 -15.18 -25.99 1.84
CA LYS A 104 -14.13 -25.08 2.34
C LYS A 104 -14.68 -23.71 2.73
N VAL A 105 -15.57 -23.14 1.94
CA VAL A 105 -16.24 -21.89 2.26
C VAL A 105 -17.10 -22.03 3.53
N SER A 106 -17.81 -23.14 3.66
CA SER A 106 -18.64 -23.43 4.85
C SER A 106 -17.79 -23.57 6.11
N GLU A 107 -16.68 -24.31 6.03
CA GLU A 107 -15.73 -24.50 7.14
C GLU A 107 -15.12 -23.16 7.58
N SER A 108 -14.63 -22.38 6.62
CA SER A 108 -14.06 -21.05 6.88
C SER A 108 -15.07 -20.12 7.55
N ARG A 109 -16.33 -20.12 7.07
CA ARG A 109 -17.40 -19.34 7.66
C ARG A 109 -17.71 -19.76 9.08
N HIS A 110 -17.77 -21.07 9.35
CA HIS A 110 -18.02 -21.59 10.69
C HIS A 110 -16.96 -21.09 11.69
N ASN A 111 -15.69 -21.21 11.34
CA ASN A 111 -14.59 -20.74 12.18
C ASN A 111 -14.59 -19.20 12.34
N PHE A 112 -14.92 -18.48 11.26
CA PHE A 112 -15.02 -17.02 11.32
C PHE A 112 -16.12 -16.52 12.26
N LEU A 113 -17.26 -17.21 12.37
CA LEU A 113 -18.31 -16.83 13.32
C LEU A 113 -17.81 -16.86 14.77
N GLU A 114 -16.91 -17.77 15.12
CA GLU A 114 -16.29 -17.79 16.45
C GLU A 114 -15.25 -16.67 16.62
N ILE A 115 -14.48 -16.35 15.56
CA ILE A 115 -13.59 -15.17 15.55
C ILE A 115 -14.42 -13.90 15.74
N GLU A 116 -15.54 -13.77 15.05
CA GLU A 116 -16.44 -12.62 15.13
C GLU A 116 -16.93 -12.39 16.58
N LYS A 117 -17.28 -13.46 17.30
CA LYS A 117 -17.63 -13.37 18.73
C LYS A 117 -16.49 -12.81 19.57
N LYS A 118 -15.26 -13.28 19.34
CA LYS A 118 -14.07 -12.77 20.03
C LYS A 118 -13.79 -11.29 19.69
N LEU A 119 -13.93 -10.89 18.41
CA LEU A 119 -13.77 -9.51 18.01
C LEU A 119 -14.82 -8.59 18.68
N LYS A 120 -16.07 -9.05 18.81
CA LYS A 120 -17.15 -8.33 19.51
C LYS A 120 -16.87 -8.16 20.99
N ALA A 121 -16.19 -9.12 21.62
CA ALA A 121 -15.80 -9.04 23.04
C ALA A 121 -14.75 -7.94 23.32
N HIS A 122 -14.12 -7.38 22.28
CA HIS A 122 -13.15 -6.29 22.35
C HIS A 122 -13.66 -5.01 21.65
N PRO A 123 -14.75 -4.37 22.13
CA PRO A 123 -15.40 -3.26 21.42
C PRO A 123 -14.52 -2.02 21.27
N SER A 124 -13.54 -1.81 22.14
CA SER A 124 -12.60 -0.69 22.07
C SER A 124 -11.54 -0.82 20.97
N VAL A 125 -11.32 -2.02 20.45
CA VAL A 125 -10.38 -2.27 19.35
C VAL A 125 -11.08 -1.96 18.03
N ARG A 126 -10.53 -1.08 17.22
CA ARG A 126 -10.99 -0.83 15.85
C ARG A 126 -10.66 -2.03 14.96
N LYS A 127 -11.61 -2.51 14.18
CA LYS A 127 -11.47 -3.67 13.30
C LYS A 127 -11.51 -3.23 11.84
N VAL A 128 -10.54 -3.69 11.07
CA VAL A 128 -10.47 -3.53 9.61
C VAL A 128 -10.45 -4.94 9.00
N MET A 129 -11.56 -5.33 8.40
CA MET A 129 -11.62 -6.58 7.64
C MET A 129 -10.98 -6.37 6.27
N ILE A 130 -10.11 -7.27 5.87
CA ILE A 130 -9.41 -7.18 4.58
C ILE A 130 -9.71 -8.41 3.74
N GLY A 131 -10.39 -8.22 2.61
CA GLY A 131 -10.50 -9.23 1.56
C GLY A 131 -9.11 -9.54 1.01
N THR A 132 -8.67 -10.79 1.14
CA THR A 132 -7.30 -11.24 0.84
C THR A 132 -6.92 -11.00 -0.63
N SER A 133 -5.60 -10.87 -0.90
CA SER A 133 -5.08 -10.90 -2.28
C SER A 133 -5.57 -12.14 -3.03
N PRO A 134 -5.72 -12.10 -4.36
CA PRO A 134 -6.24 -13.25 -5.11
C PRO A 134 -5.24 -14.39 -5.21
N TYR A 135 -5.75 -15.59 -5.38
CA TYR A 135 -5.06 -16.65 -6.10
C TYR A 135 -5.17 -16.35 -7.60
N ASP A 136 -4.04 -16.22 -8.29
CA ASP A 136 -4.10 -15.96 -9.74
C ASP A 136 -4.35 -17.22 -10.53
N GLN A 137 -5.62 -17.47 -10.88
CA GLN A 137 -6.06 -18.59 -11.70
C GLN A 137 -6.05 -18.29 -13.21
N THR A 138 -5.52 -17.13 -13.63
CA THR A 138 -5.64 -16.63 -15.01
C THR A 138 -4.33 -16.50 -15.76
N SER A 139 -3.21 -16.26 -15.09
CA SER A 139 -1.88 -16.18 -15.72
C SER A 139 -1.49 -17.51 -16.37
N ARG A 140 -0.74 -17.43 -17.50
CA ARG A 140 -0.34 -18.59 -18.30
C ARG A 140 1.15 -18.85 -18.18
N PHE A 141 1.57 -19.58 -17.15
CA PHE A 141 2.91 -20.13 -17.01
C PHE A 141 2.83 -21.59 -16.54
N ASN A 142 3.93 -22.33 -16.71
CA ASN A 142 3.98 -23.79 -16.51
C ASN A 142 3.99 -24.18 -15.04
N ASN A 143 2.84 -24.14 -14.40
CA ASN A 143 2.59 -24.75 -13.09
C ASN A 143 1.11 -25.11 -12.95
N ASP A 144 0.77 -25.86 -11.90
CA ASP A 144 -0.60 -26.24 -11.62
C ASP A 144 -1.50 -25.02 -11.41
N ILE A 145 -2.67 -25.07 -12.01
CA ILE A 145 -3.71 -24.05 -11.86
C ILE A 145 -4.89 -24.66 -11.11
N PHE A 146 -5.22 -24.09 -9.96
CA PHE A 146 -6.42 -24.46 -9.22
C PHE A 146 -7.59 -23.56 -9.66
N ARG A 147 -8.23 -23.97 -10.75
CA ARG A 147 -9.38 -23.24 -11.30
C ARG A 147 -10.51 -23.20 -10.29
N ARG A 148 -11.23 -22.08 -10.19
CA ARG A 148 -12.29 -21.79 -9.21
C ARG A 148 -11.82 -21.54 -7.79
N LYS A 149 -10.52 -21.67 -7.46
CA LYS A 149 -10.02 -21.36 -6.13
C LYS A 149 -10.30 -19.90 -5.76
N ASN A 150 -9.99 -18.95 -6.65
CA ASN A 150 -10.28 -17.55 -6.37
C ASN A 150 -11.78 -17.24 -6.27
N ASP A 151 -12.63 -18.02 -6.97
CA ASP A 151 -14.09 -17.86 -6.83
C ASP A 151 -14.57 -18.27 -5.43
N ALA A 152 -14.01 -19.33 -4.85
CA ALA A 152 -14.24 -19.70 -3.45
C ALA A 152 -13.73 -18.63 -2.48
N MET A 153 -12.52 -18.06 -2.73
CA MET A 153 -11.98 -16.97 -1.94
C MET A 153 -12.90 -15.74 -1.97
N ARG A 154 -13.48 -15.40 -3.11
CA ARG A 154 -14.45 -14.29 -3.21
C ARG A 154 -15.71 -14.53 -2.37
N ARG A 155 -16.16 -15.77 -2.23
CA ARG A 155 -17.27 -16.13 -1.34
C ARG A 155 -16.89 -15.96 0.13
N ILE A 156 -15.64 -16.27 0.49
CA ILE A 156 -15.09 -16.02 1.83
C ILE A 156 -15.03 -14.50 2.09
N ILE A 157 -14.54 -13.73 1.14
CA ILE A 157 -14.51 -12.25 1.23
C ILE A 157 -15.93 -11.67 1.39
N ALA A 158 -16.92 -12.22 0.70
CA ALA A 158 -18.31 -11.77 0.79
C ALA A 158 -18.91 -11.90 2.19
N PHE A 159 -18.64 -12.99 2.93
CA PHE A 159 -19.12 -13.08 4.30
C PHE A 159 -18.31 -12.22 5.28
N GLN A 160 -17.03 -11.96 5.02
CA GLN A 160 -16.22 -11.01 5.78
C GLN A 160 -16.76 -9.58 5.64
N ASP A 161 -17.08 -9.17 4.43
CA ASP A 161 -17.70 -7.86 4.14
C ASP A 161 -19.08 -7.73 4.80
N SER A 162 -19.91 -8.76 4.67
CA SER A 162 -21.23 -8.80 5.33
C SER A 162 -21.12 -8.64 6.85
N ALA A 163 -20.15 -9.29 7.48
CA ALA A 163 -19.90 -9.16 8.91
C ALA A 163 -19.38 -7.77 9.28
N ALA A 164 -18.50 -7.20 8.45
CA ALA A 164 -18.02 -5.84 8.66
C ALA A 164 -19.17 -4.83 8.63
N GLN A 165 -20.04 -4.92 7.65
CA GLN A 165 -21.24 -4.08 7.56
C GLN A 165 -22.17 -4.26 8.76
N ALA A 166 -22.45 -5.50 9.14
CA ALA A 166 -23.34 -5.81 10.26
C ALA A 166 -22.83 -5.31 11.63
N ASN A 167 -21.51 -5.19 11.79
CA ASN A 167 -20.86 -4.80 13.03
C ASN A 167 -20.31 -3.34 13.01
N ASN A 168 -20.54 -2.58 11.94
CA ASN A 168 -19.95 -1.28 11.72
C ASN A 168 -18.40 -1.31 11.81
N TRP A 169 -17.79 -2.37 11.30
CA TRP A 169 -16.35 -2.47 11.12
C TRP A 169 -15.94 -1.95 9.75
N GLU A 170 -14.70 -1.56 9.62
CA GLU A 170 -14.12 -1.14 8.34
C GLU A 170 -13.86 -2.35 7.45
N PHE A 171 -13.96 -2.16 6.14
CA PHE A 171 -13.69 -3.20 5.15
C PHE A 171 -12.87 -2.65 3.98
N LEU A 172 -11.93 -3.46 3.50
CA LEU A 172 -11.11 -3.18 2.32
C LEU A 172 -10.91 -4.47 1.52
N ASP A 173 -11.15 -4.43 0.22
CA ASP A 173 -10.91 -5.56 -0.67
C ASP A 173 -9.59 -5.40 -1.45
N PHE A 174 -8.66 -6.34 -1.28
CA PHE A 174 -7.47 -6.45 -2.14
C PHE A 174 -7.72 -7.32 -3.37
N ASN A 175 -8.67 -8.27 -3.32
CA ASN A 175 -8.88 -9.28 -4.34
C ASN A 175 -9.29 -8.67 -5.69
N ALA A 176 -10.41 -7.98 -5.72
CA ALA A 176 -10.96 -7.47 -6.97
C ALA A 176 -10.02 -6.46 -7.68
N PRO A 177 -9.41 -5.48 -7.01
CA PRO A 177 -8.45 -4.57 -7.64
C PRO A 177 -7.21 -5.27 -8.19
N MET A 178 -6.67 -6.27 -7.47
CA MET A 178 -5.51 -7.04 -7.94
C MET A 178 -5.86 -7.92 -9.14
N CYS A 179 -7.04 -8.54 -9.15
CA CYS A 179 -7.55 -9.26 -10.33
C CYS A 179 -7.69 -8.33 -11.54
N ALA A 180 -8.18 -7.12 -11.36
CA ALA A 180 -8.31 -6.14 -12.43
C ALA A 180 -6.94 -5.72 -13.01
N VAL A 181 -5.93 -5.54 -12.15
CA VAL A 181 -4.54 -5.29 -12.60
C VAL A 181 -4.00 -6.49 -13.35
N ASN A 182 -4.14 -7.70 -12.83
CA ASN A 182 -3.72 -8.91 -13.51
C ASN A 182 -4.35 -9.01 -14.90
N ALA A 183 -5.65 -8.86 -15.02
CA ALA A 183 -6.38 -8.92 -16.30
C ALA A 183 -5.88 -7.86 -17.30
N ARG A 184 -5.65 -6.63 -16.84
CA ARG A 184 -5.14 -5.54 -17.68
C ARG A 184 -3.77 -5.85 -18.29
N PHE A 185 -2.84 -6.35 -17.49
CA PHE A 185 -1.49 -6.65 -17.96
C PHE A 185 -1.43 -7.98 -18.71
N GLN A 186 -2.24 -8.97 -18.35
CA GLN A 186 -2.35 -10.26 -19.07
C GLN A 186 -2.91 -10.11 -20.49
N ALA A 187 -3.60 -9.02 -20.79
CA ALA A 187 -4.01 -8.70 -22.16
C ALA A 187 -2.81 -8.46 -23.10
N VAL A 188 -1.64 -8.08 -22.54
CA VAL A 188 -0.39 -7.83 -23.29
C VAL A 188 0.61 -8.95 -23.06
N ASP A 189 0.78 -9.38 -21.82
CA ASP A 189 1.68 -10.47 -21.41
C ASP A 189 0.90 -11.48 -20.56
N SER A 190 0.49 -12.59 -21.19
CA SER A 190 -0.34 -13.61 -20.53
C SER A 190 0.31 -14.27 -19.31
N THR A 191 1.62 -14.07 -19.11
CA THR A 191 2.36 -14.59 -17.95
C THR A 191 2.40 -13.62 -16.78
N PHE A 192 1.97 -12.37 -16.99
CA PHE A 192 1.96 -11.37 -15.91
C PHE A 192 1.09 -11.82 -14.73
N THR A 193 1.59 -11.58 -13.51
CA THR A 193 0.80 -11.73 -12.27
C THR A 193 1.38 -10.85 -11.16
N LEU A 194 0.53 -10.31 -10.29
CA LEU A 194 0.94 -9.69 -9.04
C LEU A 194 1.19 -10.73 -7.93
N CYS A 195 0.72 -11.98 -8.15
CA CYS A 195 0.66 -13.01 -7.11
C CYS A 195 1.88 -13.96 -7.07
N GLY A 196 2.98 -13.57 -7.69
CA GLY A 196 4.20 -14.39 -7.75
C GLY A 196 4.06 -15.64 -8.61
N ASN A 197 5.16 -16.39 -8.73
CA ASN A 197 5.24 -17.57 -9.59
C ASN A 197 4.43 -18.78 -9.05
N ASP A 198 4.12 -18.78 -7.77
CA ASP A 198 3.26 -19.79 -7.13
C ASP A 198 1.77 -19.44 -7.20
N ARG A 199 1.41 -18.31 -7.79
CA ARG A 199 0.06 -17.78 -7.92
C ARG A 199 -0.59 -17.33 -6.59
N VAL A 200 0.12 -17.45 -5.49
CA VAL A 200 -0.36 -17.24 -4.10
C VAL A 200 0.26 -16.01 -3.47
N HIS A 201 1.59 -15.97 -3.42
CA HIS A 201 2.34 -14.95 -2.68
C HIS A 201 2.67 -13.77 -3.59
N PRO A 202 2.10 -12.58 -3.34
CA PRO A 202 2.45 -11.38 -4.11
C PRO A 202 3.96 -11.11 -4.04
N ASP A 203 4.56 -10.68 -5.15
CA ASP A 203 5.92 -10.16 -5.19
C ASP A 203 5.96 -8.74 -4.61
N ASN A 204 7.12 -8.09 -4.49
CA ASN A 204 7.20 -6.77 -3.83
C ASN A 204 6.33 -5.71 -4.52
N ASP A 205 6.19 -5.75 -5.84
CA ASP A 205 5.27 -4.88 -6.58
C ASP A 205 3.79 -5.16 -6.24
N GLY A 206 3.42 -6.42 -6.06
CA GLY A 206 2.09 -6.83 -5.61
C GLY A 206 1.80 -6.40 -4.17
N HIS A 207 2.76 -6.60 -3.27
CA HIS A 207 2.66 -6.10 -1.88
C HIS A 207 2.60 -4.56 -1.83
N MET A 208 3.33 -3.86 -2.71
CA MET A 208 3.26 -2.41 -2.77
C MET A 208 1.90 -1.93 -3.31
N PHE A 209 1.29 -2.68 -4.23
CA PHE A 209 -0.07 -2.39 -4.67
C PHE A 209 -1.10 -2.59 -3.54
N MET A 210 -0.96 -3.64 -2.70
CA MET A 210 -1.78 -3.81 -1.49
C MET A 210 -1.62 -2.63 -0.52
N ALA A 211 -0.38 -2.19 -0.28
CA ALA A 211 -0.11 -1.01 0.56
C ALA A 211 -0.74 0.27 -0.02
N TYR A 212 -0.63 0.46 -1.33
CA TYR A 212 -1.26 1.58 -2.04
C TYR A 212 -2.79 1.58 -1.86
N LEU A 213 -3.44 0.42 -2.04
CA LEU A 213 -4.89 0.29 -1.84
C LEU A 213 -5.29 0.65 -0.40
N PHE A 214 -4.53 0.18 0.57
CA PHE A 214 -4.77 0.47 1.99
C PHE A 214 -4.63 1.96 2.30
N LEU A 215 -3.54 2.58 1.87
CA LEU A 215 -3.28 4.01 2.05
C LEU A 215 -4.31 4.87 1.33
N LYS A 216 -4.72 4.47 0.12
CA LYS A 216 -5.78 5.15 -0.62
C LYS A 216 -7.13 5.07 0.09
N ALA A 217 -7.47 3.90 0.65
CA ALA A 217 -8.68 3.73 1.47
C ALA A 217 -8.65 4.60 2.72
N GLN A 218 -7.46 4.89 3.27
CA GLN A 218 -7.26 5.82 4.37
C GLN A 218 -7.27 7.30 3.96
N GLY A 219 -7.51 7.62 2.69
CA GLY A 219 -7.54 8.99 2.19
C GLY A 219 -6.15 9.65 2.09
N MET A 220 -5.09 8.85 1.93
CA MET A 220 -3.72 9.36 1.80
C MET A 220 -3.40 9.84 0.38
N ALA A 221 -4.16 9.41 -0.64
CA ALA A 221 -3.96 9.86 -2.01
C ALA A 221 -4.12 11.38 -2.13
N GLY A 222 -3.16 12.02 -2.79
CA GLY A 222 -3.11 13.47 -2.99
C GLY A 222 -2.57 14.29 -1.81
N LYS A 223 -2.22 13.64 -0.67
CA LYS A 223 -1.49 14.30 0.41
C LYS A 223 -0.03 14.47 0.02
N LYS A 224 0.38 15.72 -0.20
CA LYS A 224 1.74 16.04 -0.64
C LYS A 224 2.77 15.80 0.48
N VAL A 225 3.98 15.48 0.08
CA VAL A 225 5.16 15.55 0.97
C VAL A 225 5.38 16.98 1.39
N ALA A 226 5.49 17.87 0.39
CA ALA A 226 5.53 19.31 0.55
C ALA A 226 5.17 20.00 -0.78
N GLU A 227 4.87 21.28 -0.70
CA GLU A 227 4.71 22.15 -1.87
C GLU A 227 5.37 23.48 -1.65
N VAL A 228 6.22 23.87 -2.59
CA VAL A 228 6.88 25.18 -2.64
C VAL A 228 6.51 25.86 -3.96
N SER A 229 6.03 27.09 -3.88
CA SER A 229 5.83 27.94 -5.05
C SER A 229 6.51 29.29 -4.86
N VAL A 230 7.34 29.70 -5.81
CA VAL A 230 8.10 30.97 -5.81
C VAL A 230 7.78 31.75 -7.08
N ASP A 231 7.50 33.03 -6.92
CA ASP A 231 7.47 34.01 -8.00
C ASP A 231 8.82 34.75 -8.03
N ALA A 232 9.66 34.41 -9.00
CA ALA A 232 11.00 35.00 -9.14
C ALA A 232 10.94 36.48 -9.54
N ALA A 233 9.99 36.88 -10.38
CA ALA A 233 9.83 38.26 -10.81
C ALA A 233 9.43 39.17 -9.65
N ARG A 234 8.55 38.70 -8.78
CA ARG A 234 8.10 39.43 -7.57
C ARG A 234 8.99 39.17 -6.35
N ARG A 235 9.95 38.25 -6.43
CA ARG A 235 10.84 37.85 -5.32
C ARG A 235 10.04 37.39 -4.09
N LYS A 236 9.02 36.58 -4.31
CA LYS A 236 8.07 36.19 -3.27
C LYS A 236 7.82 34.68 -3.25
N VAL A 237 7.77 34.10 -2.05
CA VAL A 237 7.21 32.77 -1.82
C VAL A 237 5.69 32.89 -1.88
N LEU A 238 5.04 32.15 -2.77
CA LEU A 238 3.59 32.13 -2.92
C LEU A 238 2.96 31.02 -2.06
N THR A 239 3.62 29.88 -1.99
CA THR A 239 3.15 28.69 -1.24
C THR A 239 4.32 28.06 -0.51
N ALA A 240 4.11 27.66 0.73
CA ALA A 240 4.99 26.80 1.51
C ALA A 240 4.10 25.88 2.36
N ASP A 241 3.63 24.79 1.74
CA ASP A 241 2.77 23.82 2.39
C ASP A 241 3.58 22.62 2.88
N ASN A 242 3.37 22.23 4.14
CA ASN A 242 4.10 21.18 4.86
C ASN A 242 5.64 21.36 4.84
N CYS A 243 6.10 22.60 4.75
CA CYS A 243 7.52 22.96 4.76
C CYS A 243 7.74 24.38 5.29
N LYS A 244 9.01 24.75 5.47
CA LYS A 244 9.45 26.11 5.74
C LYS A 244 10.40 26.55 4.63
N VAL A 245 10.18 27.74 4.06
CA VAL A 245 11.06 28.38 3.09
C VAL A 245 11.60 29.67 3.69
N THR A 246 12.92 29.84 3.70
CA THR A 246 13.58 31.04 4.22
C THR A 246 14.71 31.48 3.29
N GLY A 247 15.23 32.69 3.48
CA GLY A 247 16.41 33.16 2.77
C GLY A 247 16.23 33.34 1.26
N LEU A 248 15.00 33.52 0.74
CA LEU A 248 14.78 33.70 -0.69
C LEU A 248 15.59 34.86 -1.24
N LYS A 249 16.40 34.59 -2.25
CA LYS A 249 17.17 35.57 -3.03
C LYS A 249 16.95 35.30 -4.51
N VAL A 250 16.72 36.38 -5.25
CA VAL A 250 16.65 36.36 -6.71
C VAL A 250 17.65 37.42 -7.25
N LYS A 251 18.71 36.94 -7.89
CA LYS A 251 19.76 37.78 -8.43
C LYS A 251 20.30 37.15 -9.71
N ASP A 252 20.48 37.97 -10.77
CA ASP A 252 21.10 37.58 -12.04
C ASP A 252 20.49 36.29 -12.63
N GLY A 253 19.15 36.15 -12.58
CA GLY A 253 18.43 34.97 -13.06
C GLY A 253 18.53 33.73 -12.15
N LYS A 254 19.27 33.84 -11.05
CA LYS A 254 19.39 32.74 -10.04
C LYS A 254 18.42 32.93 -8.90
N VAL A 255 17.68 31.88 -8.56
CA VAL A 255 16.81 31.79 -7.39
C VAL A 255 17.44 30.84 -6.38
N THR A 256 17.58 31.31 -5.14
CA THR A 256 18.09 30.49 -4.02
C THR A 256 17.23 30.68 -2.79
N PHE A 257 17.03 29.61 -2.04
CA PHE A 257 16.33 29.64 -0.75
C PHE A 257 16.71 28.43 0.08
N ASP A 258 16.50 28.51 1.39
CA ASP A 258 16.59 27.40 2.30
C ASP A 258 15.22 26.74 2.40
N TYR A 259 15.17 25.41 2.29
CA TYR A 259 13.94 24.61 2.31
C TYR A 259 14.03 23.51 3.37
N LEU A 260 13.04 23.45 4.25
CA LEU A 260 12.91 22.45 5.28
C LEU A 260 11.53 21.80 5.21
N ALA A 261 11.46 20.60 4.63
CA ALA A 261 10.24 19.80 4.62
C ALA A 261 9.91 19.26 6.02
N ARG A 262 8.62 19.06 6.30
CA ARG A 262 8.13 18.39 7.51
C ARG A 262 7.89 16.91 7.32
N SER A 263 7.99 16.43 6.09
CA SER A 263 7.84 15.05 5.68
C SER A 263 8.97 14.68 4.73
N LEU A 264 9.19 13.38 4.57
CA LEU A 264 10.13 12.83 3.59
C LEU A 264 9.34 12.13 2.45
N PRO A 265 9.87 12.16 1.22
CA PRO A 265 9.36 11.30 0.16
C PRO A 265 9.46 9.83 0.55
N TYR A 266 8.52 9.02 0.07
CA TYR A 266 8.58 7.57 0.22
C TYR A 266 9.74 7.00 -0.62
N PRO A 267 10.70 6.28 -0.02
CA PRO A 267 11.82 5.70 -0.78
C PRO A 267 11.36 4.42 -1.48
N LEU A 268 11.09 4.50 -2.79
CA LEU A 268 10.76 3.33 -3.59
C LEU A 268 12.00 2.48 -3.82
N ASP A 269 11.97 1.24 -3.32
CA ASP A 269 13.06 0.30 -3.50
C ASP A 269 13.09 -0.24 -4.95
N THR A 270 14.28 -0.20 -5.54
CA THR A 270 14.54 -0.68 -6.91
C THR A 270 15.07 -2.12 -6.94
N VAL A 271 15.30 -2.73 -5.78
CA VAL A 271 15.75 -4.11 -5.61
C VAL A 271 14.63 -4.96 -5.04
N ALA A 272 14.47 -6.17 -5.54
CA ALA A 272 13.52 -7.12 -4.96
C ALA A 272 14.11 -7.78 -3.71
N HIS A 273 13.32 -7.86 -2.65
CA HIS A 273 13.67 -8.46 -1.39
C HIS A 273 12.63 -9.51 -0.97
N GLY A 274 13.11 -10.70 -0.66
CA GLY A 274 12.29 -11.83 -0.23
C GLY A 274 12.68 -13.11 -0.95
N TRP A 275 12.27 -14.24 -0.39
CA TRP A 275 12.58 -15.54 -0.98
C TRP A 275 11.79 -15.76 -2.28
N GLY A 276 12.52 -15.91 -3.39
CA GLY A 276 11.93 -16.11 -4.71
C GLY A 276 11.33 -14.86 -5.36
N PHE A 277 11.47 -13.68 -4.76
CA PHE A 277 10.97 -12.44 -5.32
C PHE A 277 11.93 -11.87 -6.37
N THR A 278 11.37 -11.38 -7.46
CA THR A 278 12.11 -10.87 -8.62
C THR A 278 11.69 -9.47 -9.06
N ARG A 279 10.52 -9.00 -8.61
CA ARG A 279 9.96 -7.72 -9.01
C ARG A 279 9.99 -6.73 -7.86
N PRO A 280 10.77 -5.63 -8.01
CA PRO A 280 10.94 -4.65 -6.93
C PRO A 280 9.66 -3.81 -6.73
N GLN A 281 9.57 -3.25 -5.53
CA GLN A 281 8.54 -2.33 -5.08
C GLN A 281 8.32 -1.15 -6.05
N SER A 282 9.42 -0.61 -6.63
CA SER A 282 9.39 0.53 -7.55
C SER A 282 8.56 0.29 -8.83
N ARG A 283 8.28 -0.96 -9.19
CA ARG A 283 7.37 -1.27 -10.31
C ARG A 283 5.94 -0.80 -10.09
N ILE A 284 5.58 -0.39 -8.89
CA ILE A 284 4.28 0.23 -8.60
C ILE A 284 3.97 1.40 -9.54
N THR A 285 4.96 2.16 -9.97
CA THR A 285 4.78 3.29 -10.90
C THR A 285 4.32 2.86 -12.30
N LYS A 286 4.57 1.60 -12.69
CA LYS A 286 4.05 1.00 -13.92
C LYS A 286 2.63 0.44 -13.73
N ILE A 287 2.34 -0.07 -12.53
CA ILE A 287 1.03 -0.63 -12.18
C ILE A 287 0.02 0.50 -11.98
N VAL A 288 0.44 1.56 -11.27
CA VAL A 288 -0.33 2.76 -10.96
C VAL A 288 0.45 3.97 -11.50
N PRO A 289 0.20 4.44 -12.72
CA PRO A 289 0.92 5.58 -13.30
C PRO A 289 0.85 6.86 -12.47
N GLU A 290 -0.27 7.06 -11.75
CA GLU A 290 -0.47 8.22 -10.87
C GLU A 290 0.17 8.09 -9.48
N PHE A 291 0.90 6.98 -9.21
CA PHE A 291 1.42 6.68 -7.87
C PHE A 291 2.27 7.83 -7.29
N MET A 292 3.22 8.37 -8.08
CA MET A 292 4.09 9.46 -7.62
C MET A 292 3.28 10.71 -7.28
N LYS A 293 2.30 11.06 -8.11
CA LYS A 293 1.40 12.20 -7.88
C LYS A 293 0.49 12.00 -6.66
N GLU A 294 -0.07 10.78 -6.50
CA GLU A 294 -1.00 10.49 -5.41
C GLU A 294 -0.30 10.25 -4.06
N MET A 295 0.84 9.56 -4.06
CA MET A 295 1.47 9.06 -2.84
C MET A 295 2.84 9.67 -2.55
N ASN A 296 3.46 10.38 -3.51
CA ASN A 296 4.85 10.82 -3.36
C ASN A 296 5.13 12.16 -4.02
N SER A 297 4.22 13.13 -3.84
CA SER A 297 4.35 14.46 -4.46
C SER A 297 5.10 15.43 -3.54
N GLU A 298 6.30 15.84 -3.96
CA GLU A 298 7.09 16.95 -3.39
C GLU A 298 7.26 18.02 -4.44
N LEU A 299 6.34 18.98 -4.50
CA LEU A 299 6.16 19.86 -5.65
C LEU A 299 6.96 21.17 -5.50
N LEU A 300 7.78 21.47 -6.48
CA LEU A 300 8.45 22.76 -6.67
C LEU A 300 7.89 23.48 -7.89
N THR A 301 7.42 24.70 -7.71
CA THR A 301 7.01 25.60 -8.79
C THR A 301 7.79 26.90 -8.71
N VAL A 302 8.41 27.32 -9.81
CA VAL A 302 9.10 28.61 -9.90
C VAL A 302 8.64 29.36 -11.15
N SER A 303 7.89 30.44 -10.97
CA SER A 303 7.43 31.31 -12.05
C SER A 303 8.28 32.56 -12.21
N GLY A 304 8.12 33.25 -13.34
CA GLY A 304 8.82 34.53 -13.60
C GLY A 304 10.31 34.38 -14.02
N LEU A 305 10.67 33.18 -14.48
CA LEU A 305 11.97 32.89 -15.07
C LEU A 305 11.91 32.89 -16.63
N SER A 306 13.06 32.85 -17.29
CA SER A 306 13.19 32.68 -18.73
C SER A 306 14.42 31.83 -19.06
N GLY A 307 14.35 31.03 -20.15
CA GLY A 307 15.44 30.14 -20.57
C GLY A 307 15.53 28.84 -19.77
N ASN A 308 16.73 28.29 -19.68
CA ASN A 308 17.04 27.03 -18.99
C ASN A 308 17.74 27.31 -17.67
N HIS A 309 17.42 26.52 -16.65
CA HIS A 309 17.97 26.63 -15.31
C HIS A 309 18.47 25.29 -14.79
N LEU A 310 19.67 25.30 -14.20
CA LEU A 310 20.16 24.13 -13.45
C LEU A 310 19.54 24.13 -12.06
N LEU A 311 18.73 23.09 -11.78
CA LEU A 311 18.26 22.79 -10.42
C LEU A 311 19.39 22.15 -9.63
N THR A 312 19.69 22.72 -8.46
CA THR A 312 20.64 22.15 -7.51
C THR A 312 19.99 22.01 -6.13
N ILE A 313 20.33 20.94 -5.40
CA ILE A 313 19.94 20.73 -4.01
C ILE A 313 21.21 20.48 -3.20
N ASP A 314 21.44 21.28 -2.16
CA ASP A 314 22.64 21.22 -1.30
C ASP A 314 23.96 21.28 -2.10
N GLY A 315 23.95 22.03 -3.21
CA GLY A 315 25.09 22.20 -4.11
C GLY A 315 25.25 21.11 -5.16
N GLU A 316 24.49 20.02 -5.07
CA GLU A 316 24.51 18.92 -6.05
C GLU A 316 23.59 19.23 -7.24
N PRO A 317 24.07 19.07 -8.48
CA PRO A 317 23.24 19.24 -9.67
C PRO A 317 22.22 18.11 -9.78
N ILE A 318 20.96 18.46 -9.98
CA ILE A 318 19.84 17.52 -10.09
C ILE A 318 19.40 17.37 -11.54
N ASP A 319 19.00 18.49 -12.18
CA ASP A 319 18.50 18.49 -13.56
C ASP A 319 18.57 19.87 -14.18
N THR A 320 18.52 19.94 -15.52
CA THR A 320 18.40 21.18 -16.28
C THR A 320 16.97 21.30 -16.80
N LEU A 321 16.25 22.29 -16.32
CA LEU A 321 14.84 22.50 -16.57
C LEU A 321 14.60 23.83 -17.30
N THR A 322 13.63 23.84 -18.19
CA THR A 322 13.15 25.08 -18.80
C THR A 322 12.32 25.91 -17.81
N ALA A 323 12.23 27.19 -18.01
CA ALA A 323 11.34 28.06 -17.25
C ALA A 323 9.88 27.62 -17.30
N GLY A 324 9.44 27.01 -18.42
CA GLY A 324 8.10 26.46 -18.58
C GLY A 324 7.86 25.23 -17.68
N GLU A 325 8.81 24.31 -17.61
CA GLU A 325 8.73 23.13 -16.72
C GLU A 325 8.71 23.55 -15.24
N LEU A 326 9.58 24.50 -14.86
CA LEU A 326 9.58 25.05 -13.51
C LEU A 326 8.27 25.76 -13.16
N ALA A 327 7.67 26.50 -14.10
CA ALA A 327 6.39 27.16 -13.90
C ALA A 327 5.20 26.18 -13.85
N ALA A 328 5.28 25.07 -14.58
CA ALA A 328 4.28 24.01 -14.56
C ALA A 328 4.33 23.17 -13.26
N GLY A 329 5.48 23.12 -12.60
CA GLY A 329 5.73 22.37 -11.38
C GLY A 329 6.49 21.07 -11.61
N VAL A 330 7.48 20.84 -10.78
CA VAL A 330 8.40 19.69 -10.83
C VAL A 330 8.25 18.90 -9.54
N ASN A 331 8.07 17.59 -9.66
CA ASN A 331 8.05 16.71 -8.50
C ASN A 331 9.47 16.32 -8.11
N LEU A 332 9.98 16.89 -7.03
CA LEU A 332 11.33 16.61 -6.54
C LEU A 332 11.53 15.13 -6.17
N ALA A 333 10.46 14.44 -5.76
CA ALA A 333 10.51 13.02 -5.43
C ALA A 333 10.78 12.10 -6.63
N ASP A 334 10.68 12.58 -7.87
CA ASP A 334 11.01 11.81 -9.07
C ASP A 334 12.54 11.68 -9.29
N TYR A 335 13.33 12.49 -8.59
CA TYR A 335 14.78 12.50 -8.72
C TYR A 335 15.49 11.62 -7.71
N ARG A 336 16.62 11.03 -8.13
CA ARG A 336 17.42 10.10 -7.32
C ARG A 336 18.16 10.72 -6.12
N TYR A 337 18.08 12.04 -5.87
CA TYR A 337 18.75 12.64 -4.72
C TYR A 337 18.24 12.06 -3.39
N ILE A 338 17.00 11.56 -3.36
CA ILE A 338 16.40 10.91 -2.21
C ILE A 338 17.18 9.68 -1.76
N VAL A 339 17.75 8.92 -2.71
CA VAL A 339 18.55 7.72 -2.41
C VAL A 339 19.83 8.07 -1.62
N ARG A 340 20.32 9.30 -1.72
CA ARG A 340 21.48 9.76 -0.97
C ARG A 340 21.17 10.19 0.46
N LEU A 341 19.92 10.49 0.77
CA LEU A 341 19.45 10.80 2.13
C LEU A 341 19.30 9.57 3.01
N TRP A 342 19.27 8.37 2.43
CA TRP A 342 19.17 7.11 3.12
C TRP A 342 20.48 6.33 2.91
N PRO A 343 21.41 6.34 3.88
CA PRO A 343 22.58 5.49 3.81
C PRO A 343 22.14 4.02 3.78
N SER A 344 22.72 3.27 2.84
CA SER A 344 22.52 1.83 2.66
C SER A 344 22.92 1.03 3.90
#